data_b187d731e10e56da38fd0fa532be0c0b
#
_entry.id   b187d731e10e56da38fd0fa532be0c0b
#
_cell.length_a   1.000
_cell.length_b   1.000
_cell.length_c   1.000
_cell.angle_alpha   90.00
_cell.angle_beta   90.00
_cell.angle_gamma   90.00
#
_symmetry.space_group_name_H-M   'P 1'
#
loop_
_entity.id
_entity.type
_entity.pdbx_description
1 polymer ?
#
loop_
_entity_poly.entity_id
_entity_poly.type
_entity_poly.pdbx_seq_one_letter_code
_entity_poly.pdbx_strand_id
1 'polypeptide(L)'
;MSHHHDHDHDHDHAHSHGHDHHHGHAHHHVPMTFSEKLVKLLDHWVQHNDHHAEDYRKWALDARENGQIEVADLLGSAADLTGSISDRLREAGDKVKSE
;
A
#
# COMPACT_ATOMS: atom_id res chain seq x y z
N MET A 1 33.89 -2.60 -0.94
CA MET A 1 33.55 -2.25 -0.85
C MET A 1 32.54 -1.90 -0.66
N SER A 2 32.55 -1.75 -0.55
CA SER A 2 31.68 -1.41 -0.42
C SER A 2 30.78 -0.90 -0.03
N HIS A 3 30.67 -0.84 0.12
CA HIS A 3 29.93 -0.35 0.37
C HIS A 3 29.00 0.20 0.67
N HIS A 4 28.74 0.18 0.76
CA HIS A 4 27.94 0.68 0.94
C HIS A 4 27.03 1.19 1.27
N HIS A 5 26.80 1.19 1.34
CA HIS A 5 26.02 1.68 1.56
C HIS A 5 25.06 2.16 1.81
N ASP A 6 24.83 2.06 1.79
CA ASP A 6 24.00 2.50 1.92
C ASP A 6 23.11 3.07 2.28
N HIS A 7 22.99 3.08 2.45
CA HIS A 7 22.23 3.63 2.72
C HIS A 7 21.27 4.08 3.07
N ASP A 8 21.00 3.92 3.08
CA ASP A 8 20.16 4.30 3.27
C ASP A 8 19.34 4.93 3.66
N HIS A 9 19.28 4.94 3.81
CA HIS A 9 18.54 5.57 4.07
C HIS A 9 17.63 6.02 4.45
N ASP A 10 17.38 5.81 4.46
CA ASP A 10 16.54 6.20 4.64
C ASP A 10 15.76 6.84 5.02
N HIS A 11 15.75 6.90 5.18
CA HIS A 11 15.09 7.57 5.37
C HIS A 11 14.21 8.01 5.77
N ASP A 12 13.92 7.72 5.82
CA ASP A 12 13.14 8.11 6.01
C ASP A 12 12.38 8.79 6.35
N HIS A 13 12.37 8.90 6.54
CA HIS A 13 11.81 9.65 6.69
C HIS A 13 10.96 10.09 7.06
N ALA A 14 10.71 9.78 7.18
CA ALA A 14 9.96 10.17 7.41
C ALA A 14 9.33 10.91 7.72
N HIS A 15 9.36 11.04 7.79
CA HIS A 15 8.89 11.86 7.84
C HIS A 15 8.06 12.42 8.11
N SER A 16 7.74 12.19 8.23
CA SER A 16 7.02 12.70 8.36
C SER A 16 6.41 13.42 8.73
N HIS A 17 6.48 13.62 8.86
CA HIS A 17 6.04 14.43 9.02
C HIS A 17 5.23 15.01 9.33
N GLY A 18 5.01 14.93 9.47
CA GLY A 18 4.31 15.41 9.66
C GLY A 18 3.66 16.12 9.93
N HIS A 19 3.71 16.35 9.93
CA HIS A 19 3.26 17.12 9.89
C HIS A 19 2.48 17.79 10.06
N ASP A 20 2.35 17.71 10.14
CA ASP A 20 1.75 18.34 10.07
C ASP A 20 0.99 19.01 10.33
N HIS A 21 0.93 19.19 10.62
CA HIS A 21 0.40 19.86 10.62
C HIS A 21 -0.35 20.55 10.81
N HIS A 22 -0.56 20.60 10.95
CA HIS A 22 -1.11 21.33 10.87
C HIS A 22 -1.89 21.92 10.98
N HIS A 23 -2.18 21.95 11.08
CA HIS A 23 -2.78 22.66 11.04
C HIS A 23 -3.72 23.08 11.12
N GLY A 24 -3.86 22.95 11.07
CA GLY A 24 -4.64 23.28 11.26
C GLY A 24 -5.47 23.95 11.17
N HIS A 25 -5.92 24.04 10.99
CA HIS A 25 -6.81 24.69 10.94
C HIS A 25 -7.90 24.51 11.15
N ALA A 26 -7.77 23.98 11.45
CA ALA A 26 -8.74 23.67 11.81
C ALA A 26 -9.86 24.14 11.88
N HIS A 27 -10.38 24.09 11.67
CA HIS A 27 -11.37 24.70 11.76
C HIS A 27 -12.45 24.00 11.89
N HIS A 28 -13.03 23.99 11.97
CA HIS A 28 -14.26 23.72 12.29
C HIS A 28 -15.03 23.06 11.30
N HIS A 29 -14.63 22.06 10.75
CA HIS A 29 -15.53 21.30 9.96
C HIS A 29 -16.05 20.16 10.78
N VAL A 30 -17.13 19.57 10.33
CA VAL A 30 -17.77 18.47 11.02
C VAL A 30 -16.84 17.26 11.04
N PRO A 31 -16.62 16.67 12.20
CA PRO A 31 -15.77 15.48 12.25
C PRO A 31 -16.40 14.33 11.47
N MET A 32 -15.55 13.52 10.85
CA MET A 32 -16.01 12.35 10.13
C MET A 32 -16.51 11.30 11.10
N THR A 33 -17.54 10.57 10.71
CA THR A 33 -17.99 9.42 11.47
C THR A 33 -16.97 8.30 11.34
N PHE A 34 -17.07 7.30 12.20
CA PHE A 34 -16.22 6.14 12.11
C PHE A 34 -16.35 5.47 10.74
N SER A 35 -17.58 5.30 10.27
CA SER A 35 -17.83 4.68 8.97
C SER A 35 -17.16 5.45 7.84
N GLU A 36 -17.24 6.77 7.87
CA GLU A 36 -16.60 7.59 6.85
C GLU A 36 -15.08 7.44 6.87
N LYS A 37 -14.51 7.42 8.06
CA LYS A 37 -13.07 7.19 8.20
C LYS A 37 -12.67 5.83 7.68
N LEU A 38 -13.46 4.82 8.02
CA LEU A 38 -13.17 3.45 7.63
C LEU A 38 -13.20 3.29 6.11
N VAL A 39 -14.21 3.89 5.46
CA VAL A 39 -14.29 3.84 3.99
C VAL A 39 -13.04 4.44 3.36
N LYS A 40 -12.61 5.58 3.88
CA LYS A 40 -11.39 6.22 3.34
C LYS A 40 -10.16 5.36 3.53
N LEU A 41 -10.04 4.73 4.69
CA LEU A 41 -8.92 3.84 4.96
C LEU A 41 -8.95 2.63 4.04
N LEU A 42 -10.11 2.03 3.87
CA LEU A 42 -10.26 0.85 3.02
C LEU A 42 -9.89 1.19 1.58
N ASP A 43 -10.38 2.32 1.07
CA ASP A 43 -10.04 2.76 -0.29
C ASP A 43 -8.54 2.96 -0.44
N HIS A 44 -7.94 3.58 0.56
CA HIS A 44 -6.49 3.82 0.54
C HIS A 44 -5.72 2.49 0.52
N TRP A 45 -6.12 1.56 1.38
CA TRP A 45 -5.44 0.26 1.46
C TRP A 45 -5.59 -0.53 0.16
N VAL A 46 -6.78 -0.47 -0.47
CA VAL A 46 -7.00 -1.15 -1.74
C VAL A 46 -6.05 -0.59 -2.80
N GLN A 47 -5.99 0.73 -2.93
CA GLN A 47 -5.11 1.35 -3.92
C GLN A 47 -3.66 1.03 -3.66
N HIS A 48 -3.26 1.05 -2.40
CA HIS A 48 -1.90 0.75 -2.00
C HIS A 48 -1.54 -0.71 -2.34
N ASN A 49 -2.45 -1.63 -2.02
CA ASN A 49 -2.23 -3.05 -2.32
C ASN A 49 -2.20 -3.32 -3.81
N ASP A 50 -3.09 -2.68 -4.57
CA ASP A 50 -3.10 -2.85 -6.02
C ASP A 50 -1.79 -2.40 -6.63
N HIS A 51 -1.23 -1.32 -6.10
CA HIS A 51 0.05 -0.80 -6.56
C HIS A 51 1.16 -1.83 -6.29
N HIS A 52 1.17 -2.39 -5.09
CA HIS A 52 2.15 -3.43 -4.73
C HIS A 52 1.99 -4.67 -5.60
N ALA A 53 0.75 -5.07 -5.88
CA ALA A 53 0.52 -6.24 -6.73
C ALA A 53 1.09 -6.03 -8.13
N GLU A 54 0.94 -4.82 -8.67
CA GLU A 54 1.52 -4.49 -9.97
C GLU A 54 3.04 -4.59 -9.94
N ASP A 55 3.65 -4.08 -8.88
CA ASP A 55 5.10 -4.14 -8.72
C ASP A 55 5.57 -5.59 -8.62
N TYR A 56 4.86 -6.40 -7.85
CA TYR A 56 5.23 -7.81 -7.72
C TYR A 56 5.17 -8.52 -9.06
N ARG A 57 4.15 -8.25 -9.87
CA ARG A 57 4.04 -8.86 -11.20
C ARG A 57 5.15 -8.41 -12.12
N LYS A 58 5.47 -7.14 -12.08
CA LYS A 58 6.54 -6.59 -12.89
C LYS A 58 7.87 -7.25 -12.55
N TRP A 59 8.17 -7.35 -11.26
CA TRP A 59 9.42 -7.97 -10.82
C TRP A 59 9.41 -9.47 -11.06
N ALA A 60 8.24 -10.10 -11.03
CA ALA A 60 8.13 -11.51 -11.40
C ALA A 60 8.57 -11.74 -12.84
N LEU A 61 8.12 -10.87 -13.74
CA LEU A 61 8.53 -10.96 -15.15
C LEU A 61 10.03 -10.78 -15.28
N ASP A 62 10.59 -9.77 -14.62
CA ASP A 62 12.02 -9.51 -14.66
C ASP A 62 12.81 -10.69 -14.10
N ALA A 63 12.35 -11.25 -13.00
CA ALA A 63 13.03 -12.40 -12.39
C ALA A 63 13.02 -13.59 -13.35
N ARG A 64 11.89 -13.83 -14.00
CA ARG A 64 11.78 -14.93 -14.97
C ARG A 64 12.75 -14.74 -16.12
N GLU A 65 12.81 -13.51 -16.64
CA GLU A 65 13.71 -13.21 -17.75
C GLU A 65 15.17 -13.36 -17.36
N ASN A 66 15.46 -13.25 -16.08
CA ASN A 66 16.83 -13.41 -15.57
C ASN A 66 17.10 -14.82 -15.04
N GLY A 67 16.21 -15.76 -15.34
CA GLY A 67 16.41 -17.16 -14.99
C GLY A 67 16.07 -17.52 -13.58
N GLN A 68 15.49 -16.60 -12.82
CA GLN A 68 15.12 -16.85 -11.44
C GLN A 68 13.65 -17.29 -11.37
N ILE A 69 13.42 -18.50 -11.83
CA ILE A 69 12.06 -18.99 -12.04
C ILE A 69 11.30 -19.14 -10.73
N GLU A 70 11.93 -19.70 -9.70
CA GLU A 70 11.27 -19.89 -8.42
C GLU A 70 10.92 -18.55 -7.77
N VAL A 71 11.83 -17.58 -7.89
CA VAL A 71 11.57 -16.24 -7.38
C VAL A 71 10.39 -15.63 -8.12
N ALA A 72 10.37 -15.79 -9.45
CA ALA A 72 9.26 -15.28 -10.27
C ALA A 72 7.94 -15.89 -9.82
N ASP A 73 7.91 -17.19 -9.58
CA ASP A 73 6.69 -17.86 -9.16
C ASP A 73 6.22 -17.34 -7.80
N LEU A 74 7.15 -17.13 -6.88
CA LEU A 74 6.79 -16.60 -5.55
C LEU A 74 6.28 -15.18 -5.63
N LEU A 75 6.89 -14.36 -6.48
CA LEU A 75 6.42 -12.99 -6.66
C LEU A 75 5.04 -12.94 -7.30
N GLY A 76 4.79 -13.83 -8.27
CA GLY A 76 3.47 -13.95 -8.87
C GLY A 76 2.43 -14.36 -7.85
N SER A 77 2.79 -15.31 -7.00
CA SER A 77 1.92 -15.76 -5.91
C SER A 77 1.63 -14.62 -4.94
N ALA A 78 2.67 -13.84 -4.61
CA ALA A 78 2.50 -12.68 -3.73
C ALA A 78 1.53 -11.67 -4.34
N ALA A 79 1.64 -11.44 -5.65
CA ALA A 79 0.72 -10.55 -6.35
C ALA A 79 -0.72 -11.05 -6.24
N ASP A 80 -0.92 -12.33 -6.46
CA ASP A 80 -2.25 -12.94 -6.39
C ASP A 80 -2.84 -12.82 -4.98
N LEU A 81 -2.04 -13.09 -3.97
CA LEU A 81 -2.49 -12.97 -2.58
C LEU A 81 -2.84 -11.52 -2.24
N THR A 82 -2.03 -10.59 -2.72
CA THR A 82 -2.30 -9.16 -2.50
C THR A 82 -3.61 -8.76 -3.16
N GLY A 83 -3.86 -9.28 -4.37
CA GLY A 83 -5.13 -9.05 -5.06
C GLY A 83 -6.32 -9.59 -4.27
N SER A 84 -6.14 -10.77 -3.66
CA SER A 84 -7.20 -11.35 -2.83
C SER A 84 -7.48 -10.50 -1.61
N ILE A 85 -6.43 -9.95 -1.00
CA ILE A 85 -6.60 -9.03 0.12
C ILE A 85 -7.38 -7.80 -0.32
N SER A 86 -7.02 -7.22 -1.47
CA SER A 86 -7.73 -6.06 -2.00
C SER A 86 -9.22 -6.35 -2.20
N ASP A 87 -9.53 -7.54 -2.70
CA ASP A 87 -10.93 -7.93 -2.90
C ASP A 87 -11.70 -7.96 -1.58
N ARG A 88 -11.08 -8.49 -0.53
CA ARG A 88 -11.69 -8.50 0.80
C ARG A 88 -11.91 -7.09 1.33
N LEU A 89 -10.94 -6.22 1.09
CA LEU A 89 -11.05 -4.83 1.55
C LEU A 89 -12.16 -4.09 0.79
N ARG A 90 -12.31 -4.36 -0.50
CA ARG A 90 -13.40 -3.79 -1.29
C ARG A 90 -14.73 -4.27 -0.76
N GLU A 91 -14.83 -5.55 -0.47
CA GLU A 91 -16.04 -6.13 0.09
C GLU A 91 -16.38 -5.46 1.42
N ALA A 92 -15.38 -5.27 2.27
CA ALA A 92 -15.58 -4.60 3.55
C ALA A 92 -16.11 -3.17 3.33
N GLY A 93 -15.54 -2.47 2.36
CA GLY A 93 -15.99 -1.11 2.03
C GLY A 93 -17.44 -1.10 1.59
N ASP A 94 -17.82 -2.06 0.77
CA ASP A 94 -19.19 -2.17 0.28
C ASP A 94 -20.15 -2.40 1.45
N LYS A 95 -19.76 -3.22 2.40
CA LYS A 95 -20.59 -3.48 3.59
C LYS A 95 -20.77 -2.23 4.42
N VAL A 96 -19.71 -1.46 4.61
CA VAL A 96 -19.81 -0.21 5.36
C VAL A 96 -20.75 0.75 4.66
N LYS A 97 -20.63 0.87 3.34
CA LYS A 97 -21.44 1.81 2.56
C LYS A 97 -22.90 1.42 2.53
N SER A 98 -23.20 0.15 2.66
CA SER A 98 -24.59 -0.34 2.59
C SER A 98 -25.30 -0.23 3.95
N GLU A 99 -24.60 0.16 4.99
CA GLU A 99 -25.21 0.41 6.28
C GLU A 99 -25.75 1.82 6.34
#